data_01aecb32c3f0263565747e7da1788ede
#
_entry.id   01aecb32c3f0263565747e7da1788ede
#
_cell.length_a   1.000
_cell.length_b   1.000
_cell.length_c   1.000
_cell.angle_alpha   90.00
_cell.angle_beta   90.00
_cell.angle_gamma   90.00
#
_symmetry.space_group_name_H-M   'P 1'
#
loop_
_entity.id
_entity.type
_entity.pdbx_description
1 polymer ?
#
loop_
_entity_poly.entity_id
_entity_poly.type
_entity_poly.pdbx_seq_one_letter_code
_entity_poly.pdbx_strand_id
1 'polypeptide(L)'
;FTTNWIAPFGTIFINLLKLIAVPLVFASLVTGVASLSDTKKLSRIGGKTILIYLSTTIVSVFIGLLLVNSLNPGSQIPEQMKIELQETYKNNLESKTDNAEKVKKRGPLKPFIDMVPSNIVSSASSNRNMLQIVFVAILVGIGLIQIPKQKTKEFLGFFEGLNEVVLKIIDMIMLMAPLGVFALIAQTINKVVGDNISQVVELLGALGFYMFTLTLGLLLHVAITYLSLLKVYTKMPIQTFFKGISPAQLLAFSTSSSGATLPITMERCEEELGVSEEVSSFVLPLGATINM
;
A
#
# COMPACT_ATOMS: atom_id res chain seq x y z
N PHE A 1 30.39 -14.37 0.51
CA PHE A 1 30.48 -13.01 -0.01
C PHE A 1 29.11 -12.33 -0.01
N THR A 2 28.10 -12.92 -0.66
CA THR A 2 26.76 -12.35 -0.86
C THR A 2 26.09 -11.96 0.49
N THR A 3 26.14 -12.82 1.49
CA THR A 3 25.48 -12.61 2.78
C THR A 3 26.07 -11.44 3.56
N ASN A 4 27.39 -11.27 3.52
CA ASN A 4 28.07 -10.28 4.38
C ASN A 4 28.29 -8.93 3.68
N TRP A 5 28.35 -8.90 2.33
CA TRP A 5 28.71 -7.71 1.58
C TRP A 5 27.57 -7.14 0.71
N ILE A 6 26.70 -8.00 0.18
CA ILE A 6 25.62 -7.59 -0.70
C ILE A 6 24.31 -7.47 0.07
N ALA A 7 23.93 -8.50 0.84
CA ALA A 7 22.65 -8.53 1.56
C ALA A 7 22.40 -7.34 2.51
N PRO A 8 23.41 -6.72 3.16
CA PRO A 8 23.20 -5.55 4.00
C PRO A 8 22.55 -4.38 3.25
N PHE A 9 22.87 -4.15 1.98
CA PHE A 9 22.26 -3.08 1.17
C PHE A 9 20.76 -3.30 0.99
N GLY A 10 20.33 -4.54 0.77
CA GLY A 10 18.91 -4.88 0.70
C GLY A 10 18.21 -4.68 2.04
N THR A 11 18.84 -5.05 3.14
CA THR A 11 18.30 -4.84 4.49
C THR A 11 18.18 -3.37 4.83
N ILE A 12 19.20 -2.56 4.50
CA ILE A 12 19.17 -1.10 4.69
C ILE A 12 18.03 -0.49 3.88
N PHE A 13 17.90 -0.86 2.61
CA PHE A 13 16.82 -0.36 1.74
C PHE A 13 15.42 -0.65 2.34
N ILE A 14 15.16 -1.88 2.77
CA ILE A 14 13.88 -2.23 3.42
C ILE A 14 13.68 -1.48 4.74
N ASN A 15 14.72 -1.30 5.53
CA ASN A 15 14.61 -0.57 6.80
C ASN A 15 14.34 0.91 6.58
N LEU A 16 14.93 1.52 5.57
CA LEU A 16 14.64 2.90 5.18
C LEU A 16 13.18 3.07 4.72
N LEU A 17 12.64 2.14 3.94
CA LEU A 17 11.22 2.15 3.57
C LEU A 17 10.29 2.01 4.79
N LYS A 18 10.65 1.13 5.73
CA LYS A 18 9.88 0.94 6.99
C LYS A 18 9.93 2.17 7.90
N LEU A 19 11.06 2.88 7.92
CA LEU A 19 11.25 4.08 8.74
C LEU A 19 10.25 5.18 8.42
N ILE A 20 9.96 5.38 7.14
CA ILE A 20 9.10 6.47 6.68
C ILE A 20 7.60 6.13 6.67
N ALA A 21 7.24 4.86 6.82
CA ALA A 21 5.85 4.42 6.69
C ALA A 21 4.92 5.10 7.71
N VAL A 22 5.31 5.14 8.98
CA VAL A 22 4.49 5.75 10.05
C VAL A 22 4.34 7.27 9.87
N PRO A 23 5.43 8.05 9.69
CA PRO A 23 5.31 9.49 9.46
C PRO A 23 4.49 9.85 8.22
N LEU A 24 4.66 9.10 7.11
CA LEU A 24 3.91 9.32 5.88
C LEU A 24 2.41 9.15 6.10
N VAL A 25 2.00 7.99 6.63
CA VAL A 25 0.59 7.66 6.85
C VAL A 25 -0.04 8.65 7.82
N PHE A 26 0.66 9.02 8.88
CA PHE A 26 0.14 9.95 9.87
C PHE A 26 -0.06 11.35 9.28
N ALA A 27 0.98 11.92 8.64
CA ALA A 27 0.91 13.26 8.07
C ALA A 27 -0.13 13.36 6.95
N SER A 28 -0.13 12.43 5.99
CA SER A 28 -1.07 12.44 4.87
C SER A 28 -2.52 12.28 5.29
N LEU A 29 -2.81 11.46 6.29
CA LEU A 29 -4.17 11.31 6.79
C LEU A 29 -4.66 12.51 7.61
N VAL A 30 -3.80 13.11 8.44
CA VAL A 30 -4.16 14.32 9.19
C VAL A 30 -4.48 15.45 8.21
N THR A 31 -3.65 15.68 7.21
CA THR A 31 -3.88 16.72 6.19
C THR A 31 -5.11 16.40 5.34
N GLY A 32 -5.26 15.16 4.88
CA GLY A 32 -6.39 14.72 4.08
C GLY A 32 -7.74 14.87 4.81
N VAL A 33 -7.83 14.50 6.08
CA VAL A 33 -9.03 14.68 6.88
C VAL A 33 -9.28 16.16 7.18
N ALA A 34 -8.24 16.94 7.54
CA ALA A 34 -8.37 18.36 7.87
C ALA A 34 -8.71 19.25 6.67
N SER A 35 -8.48 18.80 5.42
CA SER A 35 -8.88 19.54 4.21
C SER A 35 -10.40 19.65 4.05
N LEU A 36 -11.17 18.78 4.71
CA LEU A 36 -12.62 18.82 4.68
C LEU A 36 -13.17 19.96 5.56
N SER A 37 -14.00 20.78 4.97
CA SER A 37 -14.52 21.99 5.61
C SER A 37 -15.68 21.72 6.59
N ASP A 38 -16.31 20.53 6.58
CA ASP A 38 -17.49 20.22 7.36
C ASP A 38 -17.55 18.72 7.74
N THR A 39 -17.82 18.45 9.01
CA THR A 39 -17.97 17.09 9.56
C THR A 39 -19.12 16.31 8.91
N LYS A 40 -20.20 16.98 8.47
CA LYS A 40 -21.30 16.32 7.76
C LYS A 40 -20.89 15.89 6.34
N LYS A 41 -20.14 16.74 5.62
CA LYS A 41 -19.55 16.39 4.33
C LYS A 41 -18.55 15.25 4.50
N LEU A 42 -17.67 15.33 5.52
CA LEU A 42 -16.74 14.27 5.88
C LEU A 42 -17.45 12.92 6.09
N SER A 43 -18.50 12.90 6.90
CA SER A 43 -19.25 11.67 7.16
C SER A 43 -19.86 11.07 5.89
N ARG A 44 -20.41 11.90 5.02
CA ARG A 44 -21.05 11.44 3.76
C ARG A 44 -20.04 10.97 2.70
N ILE A 45 -19.02 11.78 2.44
CA ILE A 45 -17.97 11.44 1.46
C ILE A 45 -17.13 10.28 2.01
N GLY A 46 -16.67 10.38 3.26
CA GLY A 46 -15.86 9.36 3.91
C GLY A 46 -16.55 8.01 4.00
N GLY A 47 -17.83 7.99 4.40
CA GLY A 47 -18.60 6.74 4.45
C GLY A 47 -18.72 6.06 3.09
N LYS A 48 -19.02 6.82 2.02
CA LYS A 48 -19.06 6.29 0.65
C LYS A 48 -17.70 5.81 0.19
N THR A 49 -16.64 6.56 0.46
CA THR A 49 -15.26 6.21 0.08
C THR A 49 -14.84 4.91 0.75
N ILE A 50 -15.04 4.78 2.06
CA ILE A 50 -14.71 3.56 2.81
C ILE A 50 -15.50 2.37 2.26
N LEU A 51 -16.80 2.53 2.00
CA LEU A 51 -17.62 1.46 1.44
C LEU A 51 -17.11 1.00 0.06
N ILE A 52 -16.75 1.94 -0.82
CA ILE A 52 -16.19 1.63 -2.14
C ILE A 52 -14.83 0.93 -1.98
N TYR A 53 -13.95 1.42 -1.11
CA TYR A 53 -12.62 0.81 -0.86
C TYR A 53 -12.76 -0.62 -0.33
N LEU A 54 -13.62 -0.84 0.65
CA LEU A 54 -13.87 -2.20 1.16
C LEU A 54 -14.44 -3.12 0.07
N SER A 55 -15.39 -2.62 -0.73
CA SER A 55 -15.98 -3.39 -1.81
C SER A 55 -14.94 -3.77 -2.88
N THR A 56 -14.12 -2.80 -3.31
CA THR A 56 -13.05 -3.06 -4.30
C THR A 56 -11.99 -3.99 -3.75
N THR A 57 -11.64 -3.88 -2.46
CA THR A 57 -10.70 -4.79 -1.80
C THR A 57 -11.24 -6.22 -1.73
N ILE A 58 -12.52 -6.40 -1.38
CA ILE A 58 -13.16 -7.72 -1.37
C ILE A 58 -13.12 -8.35 -2.77
N VAL A 59 -13.47 -7.59 -3.80
CA VAL A 59 -13.42 -8.07 -5.19
C VAL A 59 -11.98 -8.41 -5.60
N SER A 60 -11.00 -7.58 -5.23
CA SER A 60 -9.57 -7.84 -5.51
C SER A 60 -9.10 -9.15 -4.89
N VAL A 61 -9.42 -9.37 -3.61
CA VAL A 61 -9.08 -10.62 -2.91
C VAL A 61 -9.75 -11.83 -3.58
N PHE A 62 -11.02 -11.70 -3.99
CA PHE A 62 -11.73 -12.77 -4.67
C PHE A 62 -11.09 -13.10 -6.03
N ILE A 63 -10.76 -12.11 -6.84
CA ILE A 63 -10.05 -12.29 -8.12
C ILE A 63 -8.68 -12.96 -7.88
N GLY A 64 -7.93 -12.47 -6.89
CA GLY A 64 -6.63 -13.05 -6.54
C GLY A 64 -6.70 -14.52 -6.13
N LEU A 65 -7.63 -14.87 -5.24
CA LEU A 65 -7.87 -16.26 -4.81
C LEU A 65 -8.32 -17.14 -5.97
N LEU A 66 -9.21 -16.66 -6.82
CA LEU A 66 -9.68 -17.41 -7.98
C LEU A 66 -8.51 -17.71 -8.93
N LEU A 67 -7.68 -16.73 -9.23
CA LEU A 67 -6.51 -16.91 -10.11
C LEU A 67 -5.46 -17.84 -9.50
N VAL A 68 -5.12 -17.66 -8.23
CA VAL A 68 -4.12 -18.50 -7.57
C VAL A 68 -4.60 -19.95 -7.51
N ASN A 69 -5.87 -20.20 -7.21
CA ASN A 69 -6.41 -21.55 -7.20
C ASN A 69 -6.55 -22.18 -8.60
N SER A 70 -6.80 -21.35 -9.64
CA SER A 70 -6.94 -21.84 -11.02
C SER A 70 -5.59 -22.09 -11.70
N LEU A 71 -4.63 -21.17 -11.54
CA LEU A 71 -3.32 -21.24 -12.19
C LEU A 71 -2.28 -21.98 -11.33
N ASN A 72 -2.54 -22.08 -10.04
CA ASN A 72 -1.71 -22.78 -9.05
C ASN A 72 -0.20 -22.49 -9.20
N PRO A 73 0.24 -21.20 -9.16
CA PRO A 73 1.63 -20.82 -9.44
C PRO A 73 2.64 -21.47 -8.51
N GLY A 74 2.23 -21.88 -7.31
CA GLY A 74 3.08 -22.60 -6.37
C GLY A 74 3.44 -24.03 -6.80
N SER A 75 2.72 -24.63 -7.76
CA SER A 75 3.04 -25.96 -8.26
C SER A 75 4.29 -26.01 -9.14
N GLN A 76 4.73 -24.86 -9.64
CA GLN A 76 5.96 -24.74 -10.44
C GLN A 76 7.24 -24.79 -9.60
N ILE A 77 7.12 -24.76 -8.27
CA ILE A 77 8.28 -24.86 -7.37
C ILE A 77 8.60 -26.35 -7.14
N PRO A 78 9.82 -26.81 -7.42
CA PRO A 78 10.25 -28.18 -7.16
C PRO A 78 10.05 -28.57 -5.70
N GLU A 79 9.69 -29.83 -5.43
CA GLU A 79 9.41 -30.32 -4.07
C GLU A 79 10.62 -30.17 -3.13
N GLN A 80 11.84 -30.44 -3.59
CA GLN A 80 13.05 -30.22 -2.80
C GLN A 80 13.19 -28.76 -2.38
N MET A 81 12.97 -27.82 -3.30
CA MET A 81 13.02 -26.39 -3.01
C MET A 81 11.92 -25.95 -2.04
N LYS A 82 10.71 -26.55 -2.11
CA LYS A 82 9.65 -26.30 -1.14
C LYS A 82 10.08 -26.70 0.29
N ILE A 83 10.72 -27.86 0.43
CA ILE A 83 11.22 -28.35 1.72
C ILE A 83 12.28 -27.39 2.26
N GLU A 84 13.27 -27.01 1.45
CA GLU A 84 14.34 -26.08 1.84
C GLU A 84 13.79 -24.70 2.20
N LEU A 85 12.81 -24.19 1.46
CA LEU A 85 12.11 -22.94 1.77
C LEU A 85 11.33 -23.05 3.09
N GLN A 86 10.63 -24.15 3.31
CA GLN A 86 9.90 -24.39 4.56
C GLN A 86 10.83 -24.45 5.76
N GLU A 87 11.96 -25.12 5.66
CA GLU A 87 12.97 -25.19 6.73
C GLU A 87 13.62 -23.82 6.97
N THR A 88 14.02 -23.12 5.92
CA THR A 88 14.64 -21.79 6.02
C THR A 88 13.72 -20.75 6.66
N TYR A 89 12.42 -20.83 6.37
CA TYR A 89 11.44 -19.88 6.88
C TYR A 89 10.52 -20.44 7.98
N LYS A 90 10.83 -21.63 8.54
CA LYS A 90 10.03 -22.34 9.54
C LYS A 90 9.63 -21.44 10.72
N ASN A 91 10.58 -20.73 11.32
CA ASN A 91 10.30 -19.82 12.44
C ASN A 91 9.35 -18.67 12.06
N ASN A 92 9.42 -18.20 10.82
CA ASN A 92 8.50 -17.16 10.29
C ASN A 92 7.11 -17.73 10.00
N LEU A 93 7.03 -18.98 9.54
CA LEU A 93 5.77 -19.68 9.27
C LEU A 93 5.05 -20.02 10.58
N GLU A 94 5.75 -20.57 11.57
CA GLU A 94 5.20 -20.87 12.90
C GLU A 94 4.63 -19.60 13.55
N SER A 95 5.37 -18.48 13.54
CA SER A 95 4.89 -17.23 14.10
C SER A 95 3.65 -16.66 13.39
N LYS A 96 3.53 -16.87 12.08
CA LYS A 96 2.35 -16.45 11.30
C LYS A 96 1.16 -17.40 11.53
N THR A 97 1.41 -18.69 11.64
CA THR A 97 0.38 -19.70 11.91
C THR A 97 -0.21 -19.51 13.31
N ASP A 98 0.64 -19.31 14.31
CA ASP A 98 0.22 -18.98 15.68
C ASP A 98 -0.61 -17.68 15.73
N ASN A 99 -0.21 -16.67 14.96
CA ASN A 99 -0.98 -15.44 14.85
C ASN A 99 -2.33 -15.67 14.16
N ALA A 100 -2.40 -16.48 13.11
CA ALA A 100 -3.64 -16.83 12.44
C ALA A 100 -4.60 -17.62 13.36
N GLU A 101 -4.09 -18.54 14.16
CA GLU A 101 -4.87 -19.27 15.17
C GLU A 101 -5.37 -18.34 16.29
N LYS A 102 -4.52 -17.44 16.77
CA LYS A 102 -4.92 -16.39 17.73
C LYS A 102 -6.02 -15.50 17.15
N VAL A 103 -5.97 -15.17 15.85
CA VAL A 103 -7.01 -14.38 15.18
C VAL A 103 -8.33 -15.16 15.11
N LYS A 104 -8.31 -16.46 14.79
CA LYS A 104 -9.52 -17.30 14.78
C LYS A 104 -10.21 -17.42 16.15
N LYS A 105 -9.42 -17.37 17.24
CA LYS A 105 -9.95 -17.42 18.62
C LYS A 105 -10.37 -16.06 19.16
N ARG A 106 -10.16 -14.96 18.42
CA ARG A 106 -10.55 -13.59 18.84
C ARG A 106 -12.04 -13.38 18.63
N GLY A 107 -12.69 -12.74 19.59
CA GLY A 107 -14.09 -12.31 19.44
C GLY A 107 -14.28 -11.32 18.28
N PRO A 108 -15.49 -11.23 17.70
CA PRO A 108 -15.76 -10.43 16.48
C PRO A 108 -15.49 -8.93 16.65
N LEU A 109 -15.51 -8.40 17.86
CA LEU A 109 -15.22 -6.99 18.15
C LEU A 109 -13.74 -6.70 18.45
N LYS A 110 -12.91 -7.72 18.58
CA LYS A 110 -11.48 -7.56 18.91
C LYS A 110 -10.73 -6.67 17.92
N PRO A 111 -10.93 -6.73 16.59
CA PRO A 111 -10.27 -5.81 15.65
C PRO A 111 -10.58 -4.33 15.92
N PHE A 112 -11.82 -4.01 16.34
CA PHE A 112 -12.21 -2.65 16.69
C PHE A 112 -11.56 -2.19 17.99
N ILE A 113 -11.44 -3.07 18.98
CA ILE A 113 -10.74 -2.77 20.24
C ILE A 113 -9.25 -2.54 19.96
N ASP A 114 -8.63 -3.42 19.15
CA ASP A 114 -7.20 -3.35 18.82
C ASP A 114 -6.85 -2.14 17.94
N MET A 115 -7.84 -1.52 17.27
CA MET A 115 -7.67 -0.30 16.50
C MET A 115 -7.45 0.94 17.38
N VAL A 116 -7.99 0.95 18.59
CA VAL A 116 -7.85 2.07 19.52
C VAL A 116 -6.60 1.89 20.37
N PRO A 117 -5.56 2.71 20.19
CA PRO A 117 -4.32 2.56 20.95
C PRO A 117 -4.47 3.07 22.38
N SER A 118 -3.85 2.39 23.31
CA SER A 118 -3.68 2.89 24.68
C SER A 118 -2.56 3.95 24.78
N ASN A 119 -1.62 3.95 23.85
CA ASN A 119 -0.49 4.87 23.80
C ASN A 119 -0.01 5.06 22.36
N ILE A 120 -0.05 6.31 21.87
CA ILE A 120 0.34 6.65 20.50
C ILE A 120 1.82 6.38 20.22
N VAL A 121 2.71 6.62 21.19
CA VAL A 121 4.15 6.44 21.01
C VAL A 121 4.48 4.95 20.83
N SER A 122 3.87 4.08 21.64
CA SER A 122 4.04 2.63 21.50
C SER A 122 3.46 2.10 20.16
N SER A 123 2.38 2.71 19.68
CA SER A 123 1.81 2.35 18.38
C SER A 123 2.73 2.77 17.22
N ALA A 124 3.33 3.94 17.31
CA ALA A 124 4.28 4.45 16.31
C ALA A 124 5.62 3.70 16.30
N SER A 125 5.98 2.96 17.35
CA SER A 125 7.22 2.19 17.43
C SER A 125 7.22 0.92 16.55
N SER A 126 6.08 0.53 15.97
CA SER A 126 5.99 -0.68 15.15
C SER A 126 5.04 -0.49 13.96
N ASN A 127 5.54 -0.79 12.77
CA ASN A 127 4.73 -0.80 11.54
C ASN A 127 3.59 -1.85 11.58
N ARG A 128 3.59 -2.78 12.54
CA ARG A 128 2.48 -3.72 12.74
C ARG A 128 1.22 -3.05 13.29
N ASN A 129 1.39 -1.90 13.94
CA ASN A 129 0.31 -1.14 14.57
C ASN A 129 -0.23 -0.02 13.66
N MET A 130 -0.01 -0.13 12.33
CA MET A 130 -0.38 0.92 11.38
C MET A 130 -1.86 1.32 11.46
N LEU A 131 -2.77 0.36 11.70
CA LEU A 131 -4.20 0.64 11.88
C LEU A 131 -4.48 1.57 13.07
N GLN A 132 -3.71 1.45 14.14
CA GLN A 132 -3.80 2.36 15.30
C GLN A 132 -3.34 3.78 14.94
N ILE A 133 -2.28 3.89 14.14
CA ILE A 133 -1.78 5.18 13.62
C ILE A 133 -2.83 5.85 12.74
N VAL A 134 -3.45 5.09 11.83
CA VAL A 134 -4.56 5.56 10.98
C VAL A 134 -5.71 6.09 11.84
N PHE A 135 -6.13 5.35 12.86
CA PHE A 135 -7.20 5.77 13.77
C PHE A 135 -6.88 7.08 14.46
N VAL A 136 -5.67 7.22 15.01
CA VAL A 136 -5.25 8.46 15.69
C VAL A 136 -5.14 9.62 14.70
N ALA A 137 -4.61 9.41 13.51
CA ALA A 137 -4.52 10.45 12.47
C ALA A 137 -5.91 10.98 12.07
N ILE A 138 -6.90 10.10 11.93
CA ILE A 138 -8.29 10.48 11.66
C ILE A 138 -8.86 11.28 12.84
N LEU A 139 -8.64 10.86 14.10
CA LEU A 139 -9.09 11.61 15.27
C LEU A 139 -8.46 13.01 15.34
N VAL A 140 -7.17 13.15 15.08
CA VAL A 140 -6.47 14.43 15.03
C VAL A 140 -7.06 15.31 13.91
N GLY A 141 -7.26 14.76 12.71
CA GLY A 141 -7.89 15.49 11.61
C GLY A 141 -9.32 15.97 11.94
N ILE A 142 -10.15 15.12 12.57
CA ILE A 142 -11.49 15.50 13.02
C ILE A 142 -11.40 16.60 14.08
N GLY A 143 -10.46 16.51 15.01
CA GLY A 143 -10.22 17.57 16.00
C GLY A 143 -9.87 18.91 15.34
N LEU A 144 -9.01 18.88 14.32
CA LEU A 144 -8.63 20.09 13.57
C LEU A 144 -9.80 20.74 12.84
N ILE A 145 -10.73 19.97 12.28
CA ILE A 145 -11.93 20.52 11.62
C ILE A 145 -12.84 21.25 12.63
N GLN A 146 -12.88 20.81 13.87
CA GLN A 146 -13.76 21.39 14.92
C GLN A 146 -13.20 22.68 15.55
N ILE A 147 -11.93 22.99 15.29
CA ILE A 147 -11.27 24.21 15.82
C ILE A 147 -11.27 25.30 14.74
N PRO A 148 -11.41 26.60 15.09
CA PRO A 148 -11.34 27.68 14.12
C PRO A 148 -10.02 27.67 13.31
N LYS A 149 -10.12 27.81 11.99
CA LYS A 149 -8.99 27.73 11.05
C LYS A 149 -7.79 28.62 11.42
N GLN A 150 -8.04 29.80 12.03
CA GLN A 150 -6.97 30.71 12.46
C GLN A 150 -6.04 30.08 13.51
N LYS A 151 -6.57 29.19 14.37
CA LYS A 151 -5.80 28.51 15.44
C LYS A 151 -5.12 27.23 14.97
N THR A 152 -5.60 26.64 13.89
CA THR A 152 -5.09 25.36 13.38
C THR A 152 -4.12 25.50 12.22
N LYS A 153 -4.00 26.69 11.61
CA LYS A 153 -3.21 26.95 10.42
C LYS A 153 -1.74 26.51 10.57
N GLU A 154 -1.10 26.88 11.65
CA GLU A 154 0.30 26.54 11.89
C GLU A 154 0.50 25.05 12.13
N PHE A 155 -0.41 24.44 12.89
CA PHE A 155 -0.38 23.02 13.18
C PHE A 155 -0.63 22.17 11.93
N LEU A 156 -1.58 22.56 11.09
CA LEU A 156 -1.83 21.91 9.80
C LEU A 156 -0.63 22.09 8.86
N GLY A 157 -0.08 23.32 8.77
CA GLY A 157 1.13 23.61 7.98
C GLY A 157 2.34 22.76 8.39
N PHE A 158 2.45 22.42 9.68
CA PHE A 158 3.48 21.47 10.13
C PHE A 158 3.28 20.07 9.49
N PHE A 159 2.06 19.54 9.44
CA PHE A 159 1.82 18.24 8.83
C PHE A 159 1.94 18.26 7.30
N GLU A 160 1.54 19.36 6.65
CA GLU A 160 1.77 19.56 5.22
C GLU A 160 3.27 19.55 4.91
N GLY A 161 4.06 20.33 5.63
CA GLY A 161 5.52 20.34 5.49
C GLY A 161 6.17 19.00 5.83
N LEU A 162 5.68 18.30 6.86
CA LEU A 162 6.15 16.95 7.20
C LEU A 162 5.88 15.96 6.06
N ASN A 163 4.70 16.04 5.45
CA ASN A 163 4.35 15.19 4.32
C ASN A 163 5.28 15.41 3.13
N GLU A 164 5.55 16.67 2.78
CA GLU A 164 6.50 17.02 1.71
C GLU A 164 7.92 16.53 1.99
N VAL A 165 8.41 16.72 3.22
CA VAL A 165 9.73 16.22 3.64
C VAL A 165 9.80 14.70 3.54
N VAL A 166 8.78 13.99 3.98
CA VAL A 166 8.72 12.52 3.89
C VAL A 166 8.71 12.05 2.44
N LEU A 167 7.92 12.68 1.57
CA LEU A 167 7.94 12.38 0.13
C LEU A 167 9.33 12.60 -0.47
N LYS A 168 10.02 13.67 -0.08
CA LYS A 168 11.39 13.92 -0.54
C LYS A 168 12.39 12.87 -0.06
N ILE A 169 12.23 12.39 1.17
CA ILE A 169 13.04 11.26 1.70
C ILE A 169 12.76 9.99 0.89
N ILE A 170 11.50 9.72 0.51
CA ILE A 170 11.17 8.59 -0.37
C ILE A 170 11.92 8.70 -1.69
N ASP A 171 11.89 9.85 -2.35
CA ASP A 171 12.63 10.05 -3.60
C ASP A 171 14.12 9.71 -3.44
N MET A 172 14.74 10.16 -2.34
CA MET A 172 16.15 9.86 -2.05
C MET A 172 16.38 8.36 -1.84
N ILE A 173 15.48 7.67 -1.12
CA ILE A 173 15.56 6.22 -0.91
C ILE A 173 15.39 5.46 -2.22
N MET A 174 14.48 5.93 -3.10
CA MET A 174 14.23 5.29 -4.39
C MET A 174 15.42 5.37 -5.36
N LEU A 175 16.34 6.31 -5.18
CA LEU A 175 17.64 6.29 -5.90
C LEU A 175 18.47 5.05 -5.57
N MET A 176 18.31 4.49 -4.37
CA MET A 176 18.98 3.25 -3.96
C MET A 176 18.21 1.99 -4.37
N ALA A 177 16.98 2.11 -4.89
CA ALA A 177 16.13 0.97 -5.18
C ALA A 177 16.78 -0.07 -6.13
N PRO A 178 17.46 0.29 -7.23
CA PRO A 178 18.11 -0.70 -8.09
C PRO A 178 19.14 -1.56 -7.34
N LEU A 179 19.95 -0.91 -6.48
CA LEU A 179 20.95 -1.60 -5.66
C LEU A 179 20.30 -2.44 -4.55
N GLY A 180 19.29 -1.87 -3.88
CA GLY A 180 18.55 -2.53 -2.81
C GLY A 180 17.81 -3.78 -3.29
N VAL A 181 17.10 -3.68 -4.43
CA VAL A 181 16.39 -4.79 -5.05
C VAL A 181 17.35 -5.86 -5.55
N PHE A 182 18.44 -5.48 -6.21
CA PHE A 182 19.50 -6.42 -6.61
C PHE A 182 20.03 -7.20 -5.40
N ALA A 183 20.34 -6.50 -4.30
CA ALA A 183 20.85 -7.13 -3.10
C ALA A 183 19.84 -8.11 -2.44
N LEU A 184 18.55 -7.77 -2.44
CA LEU A 184 17.48 -8.64 -1.93
C LEU A 184 17.32 -9.89 -2.77
N ILE A 185 17.35 -9.76 -4.11
CA ILE A 185 17.27 -10.90 -5.03
C ILE A 185 18.49 -11.80 -4.86
N ALA A 186 19.70 -11.22 -4.86
CA ALA A 186 20.94 -11.95 -4.66
C ALA A 186 20.97 -12.70 -3.32
N GLN A 187 20.47 -12.07 -2.24
CA GLN A 187 20.33 -12.70 -0.94
C GLN A 187 19.34 -13.87 -0.97
N THR A 188 18.20 -13.70 -1.66
CA THR A 188 17.18 -14.74 -1.76
C THR A 188 17.70 -15.95 -2.53
N ILE A 189 18.34 -15.71 -3.69
CA ILE A 189 18.96 -16.77 -4.48
C ILE A 189 20.00 -17.52 -3.66
N ASN A 190 20.90 -16.79 -2.98
CA ASN A 190 21.95 -17.42 -2.17
C ASN A 190 21.41 -18.25 -1.00
N LYS A 191 20.31 -17.83 -0.38
CA LYS A 191 19.67 -18.58 0.72
C LYS A 191 18.91 -19.82 0.27
N VAL A 192 18.31 -19.79 -0.91
CA VAL A 192 17.39 -20.81 -1.39
C VAL A 192 18.11 -21.85 -2.25
N VAL A 193 19.06 -21.43 -3.07
CA VAL A 193 19.64 -22.26 -4.11
C VAL A 193 21.06 -22.74 -3.78
N GLY A 194 21.77 -22.03 -2.89
CA GLY A 194 23.16 -22.35 -2.61
C GLY A 194 24.04 -22.32 -3.88
N ASP A 195 24.75 -23.42 -4.18
CA ASP A 195 25.69 -23.51 -5.32
C ASP A 195 25.08 -24.20 -6.56
N ASN A 196 23.80 -24.55 -6.56
CA ASN A 196 23.19 -25.32 -7.64
C ASN A 196 22.53 -24.41 -8.71
N ILE A 197 23.18 -24.19 -9.83
CA ILE A 197 22.73 -23.30 -10.92
C ILE A 197 21.38 -23.75 -11.54
N SER A 198 21.11 -25.06 -11.61
CA SER A 198 19.83 -25.52 -12.18
C SER A 198 18.63 -25.07 -11.36
N GLN A 199 18.77 -25.07 -10.04
CA GLN A 199 17.73 -24.58 -9.12
C GLN A 199 17.50 -23.07 -9.26
N VAL A 200 18.51 -22.28 -9.67
CA VAL A 200 18.32 -20.84 -9.97
C VAL A 200 17.34 -20.65 -11.12
N VAL A 201 17.52 -21.41 -12.21
CA VAL A 201 16.65 -21.30 -13.40
C VAL A 201 15.23 -21.71 -13.08
N GLU A 202 15.05 -22.79 -12.31
CA GLU A 202 13.74 -23.25 -11.86
C GLU A 202 13.04 -22.23 -10.95
N LEU A 203 13.78 -21.64 -10.00
CA LEU A 203 13.27 -20.57 -9.12
C LEU A 203 12.85 -19.35 -9.94
N LEU A 204 13.68 -18.90 -10.88
CA LEU A 204 13.36 -17.76 -11.74
C LEU A 204 12.14 -18.04 -12.63
N GLY A 205 11.99 -19.29 -13.12
CA GLY A 205 10.82 -19.73 -13.85
C GLY A 205 9.54 -19.67 -13.00
N ALA A 206 9.60 -20.19 -11.79
CA ALA A 206 8.48 -20.15 -10.85
C ALA A 206 8.10 -18.70 -10.46
N LEU A 207 9.09 -17.84 -10.21
CA LEU A 207 8.88 -16.42 -9.95
C LEU A 207 8.29 -15.70 -11.17
N GLY A 208 8.76 -16.02 -12.39
CA GLY A 208 8.22 -15.47 -13.64
C GLY A 208 6.73 -15.82 -13.81
N PHE A 209 6.37 -17.07 -13.56
CA PHE A 209 4.96 -17.50 -13.62
C PHE A 209 4.10 -16.86 -12.53
N TYR A 210 4.64 -16.68 -11.32
CA TYR A 210 3.98 -15.92 -10.27
C TYR A 210 3.75 -14.46 -10.68
N MET A 211 4.78 -13.81 -11.25
CA MET A 211 4.67 -12.42 -11.75
C MET A 211 3.62 -12.31 -12.86
N PHE A 212 3.57 -13.28 -13.78
CA PHE A 212 2.54 -13.33 -14.82
C PHE A 212 1.14 -13.45 -14.19
N THR A 213 0.96 -14.35 -13.23
CA THR A 213 -0.32 -14.55 -12.51
C THR A 213 -0.76 -13.29 -11.81
N LEU A 214 0.17 -12.62 -11.12
CA LEU A 214 -0.08 -11.35 -10.42
C LEU A 214 -0.49 -10.24 -11.39
N THR A 215 0.26 -10.07 -12.48
CA THR A 215 -0.03 -9.06 -13.51
C THR A 215 -1.38 -9.29 -14.16
N LEU A 216 -1.71 -10.53 -14.47
CA LEU A 216 -3.03 -10.91 -14.98
C LEU A 216 -4.14 -10.55 -13.98
N GLY A 217 -3.92 -10.82 -12.68
CA GLY A 217 -4.85 -10.45 -11.61
C GLY A 217 -5.11 -8.95 -11.53
N LEU A 218 -4.05 -8.15 -11.61
CA LEU A 218 -4.15 -6.69 -11.61
C LEU A 218 -4.92 -6.18 -12.84
N LEU A 219 -4.64 -6.70 -14.03
CA LEU A 219 -5.34 -6.32 -15.26
C LEU A 219 -6.83 -6.69 -15.19
N LEU A 220 -7.15 -7.90 -14.70
CA LEU A 220 -8.54 -8.32 -14.50
C LEU A 220 -9.24 -7.44 -13.45
N HIS A 221 -8.56 -7.09 -12.37
CA HIS A 221 -9.12 -6.19 -11.36
C HIS A 221 -9.45 -4.82 -11.94
N VAL A 222 -8.56 -4.22 -12.73
CA VAL A 222 -8.84 -2.98 -13.46
C VAL A 222 -10.04 -3.14 -14.39
N ALA A 223 -10.05 -4.19 -15.22
CA ALA A 223 -11.09 -4.41 -16.22
C ALA A 223 -12.47 -4.69 -15.58
N ILE A 224 -12.52 -5.58 -14.59
CA ILE A 224 -13.78 -6.01 -13.96
C ILE A 224 -14.25 -4.97 -12.95
N THR A 225 -13.37 -4.46 -12.08
CA THR A 225 -13.78 -3.60 -10.98
C THR A 225 -13.84 -2.14 -11.39
N TYR A 226 -12.72 -1.56 -11.80
CA TYR A 226 -12.67 -0.11 -12.02
C TYR A 226 -13.41 0.33 -13.28
N LEU A 227 -13.29 -0.39 -14.40
CA LEU A 227 -14.02 -0.02 -15.61
C LEU A 227 -15.53 -0.29 -15.48
N SER A 228 -15.93 -1.29 -14.71
CA SER A 228 -17.36 -1.51 -14.42
C SER A 228 -17.91 -0.39 -13.53
N LEU A 229 -17.20 0.01 -12.48
CA LEU A 229 -17.60 1.13 -11.63
C LEU A 229 -17.68 2.43 -12.44
N LEU A 230 -16.69 2.70 -13.28
CA LEU A 230 -16.71 3.87 -14.18
C LEU A 230 -17.95 3.87 -15.06
N LYS A 231 -18.27 2.74 -15.70
CA LYS A 231 -19.39 2.61 -16.62
C LYS A 231 -20.76 2.68 -15.92
N VAL A 232 -20.87 2.13 -14.71
CA VAL A 232 -22.13 2.08 -13.94
C VAL A 232 -22.43 3.41 -13.26
N TYR A 233 -21.42 4.05 -12.67
CA TYR A 233 -21.61 5.26 -11.86
C TYR A 233 -21.35 6.55 -12.61
N THR A 234 -20.71 6.49 -13.78
CA THR A 234 -20.43 7.69 -14.58
C THR A 234 -20.91 7.49 -16.04
N LYS A 235 -21.11 8.61 -16.73
CA LYS A 235 -21.36 8.60 -18.18
C LYS A 235 -20.09 8.84 -19.00
N MET A 236 -18.92 8.81 -18.33
CA MET A 236 -17.62 9.09 -18.94
C MET A 236 -17.19 7.95 -19.87
N PRO A 237 -16.81 8.24 -21.12
CA PRO A 237 -16.21 7.23 -22.00
C PRO A 237 -14.88 6.73 -21.44
N ILE A 238 -14.64 5.43 -21.54
CA ILE A 238 -13.40 4.79 -21.05
C ILE A 238 -12.16 5.45 -21.68
N GLN A 239 -12.22 5.79 -22.96
CA GLN A 239 -11.12 6.48 -23.66
C GLN A 239 -10.80 7.85 -23.05
N THR A 240 -11.82 8.63 -22.73
CA THR A 240 -11.66 9.94 -22.06
C THR A 240 -11.00 9.78 -20.70
N PHE A 241 -11.45 8.79 -19.92
CA PHE A 241 -10.86 8.49 -18.63
C PHE A 241 -9.37 8.16 -18.75
N PHE A 242 -9.00 7.19 -19.60
CA PHE A 242 -7.59 6.81 -19.77
C PHE A 242 -6.74 7.95 -20.33
N LYS A 243 -7.26 8.74 -21.27
CA LYS A 243 -6.55 9.89 -21.79
C LYS A 243 -6.31 10.95 -20.72
N GLY A 244 -7.30 11.21 -19.87
CA GLY A 244 -7.19 12.16 -18.77
C GLY A 244 -6.19 11.73 -17.71
N ILE A 245 -6.20 10.45 -17.31
CA ILE A 245 -5.36 9.95 -16.20
C ILE A 245 -3.98 9.43 -16.65
N SER A 246 -3.72 9.29 -17.96
CA SER A 246 -2.48 8.67 -18.47
C SER A 246 -1.19 9.35 -18.00
N PRO A 247 -1.08 10.69 -17.85
CA PRO A 247 0.14 11.30 -17.32
C PRO A 247 0.44 10.85 -15.88
N ALA A 248 -0.60 10.75 -15.05
CA ALA A 248 -0.46 10.24 -13.68
C ALA A 248 -0.06 8.75 -13.67
N GLN A 249 -0.63 7.93 -14.57
CA GLN A 249 -0.26 6.51 -14.71
C GLN A 249 1.20 6.34 -15.13
N LEU A 250 1.67 7.12 -16.10
CA LEU A 250 3.07 7.10 -16.55
C LEU A 250 4.03 7.52 -15.44
N LEU A 251 3.67 8.56 -14.68
CA LEU A 251 4.46 8.97 -13.53
C LEU A 251 4.45 7.91 -12.42
N ALA A 252 3.29 7.31 -12.12
CA ALA A 252 3.17 6.22 -11.15
C ALA A 252 4.05 5.02 -11.53
N PHE A 253 4.06 4.65 -12.80
CA PHE A 253 4.89 3.58 -13.32
C PHE A 253 6.39 3.90 -13.18
N SER A 254 6.81 5.12 -13.52
CA SER A 254 8.22 5.51 -13.45
C SER A 254 8.73 5.70 -12.03
N THR A 255 7.90 6.20 -11.12
CA THR A 255 8.28 6.45 -9.71
C THR A 255 8.04 5.23 -8.82
N SER A 256 7.19 4.29 -9.23
CA SER A 256 6.70 3.18 -8.40
C SER A 256 6.15 3.66 -7.04
N SER A 257 5.58 4.87 -7.00
CA SER A 257 5.13 5.52 -5.77
C SER A 257 3.78 6.22 -5.97
N SER A 258 2.74 5.74 -5.31
CA SER A 258 1.42 6.37 -5.29
C SER A 258 1.45 7.76 -4.63
N GLY A 259 2.27 7.93 -3.57
CA GLY A 259 2.43 9.20 -2.88
C GLY A 259 3.11 10.27 -3.76
N ALA A 260 4.19 9.91 -4.46
CA ALA A 260 4.90 10.84 -5.35
C ALA A 260 4.05 11.28 -6.55
N THR A 261 3.09 10.45 -6.99
CA THR A 261 2.18 10.78 -8.10
C THR A 261 0.93 11.53 -7.67
N LEU A 262 0.67 11.60 -6.37
CA LEU A 262 -0.56 12.18 -5.84
C LEU A 262 -0.87 13.59 -6.36
N PRO A 263 0.07 14.55 -6.39
CA PRO A 263 -0.22 15.90 -6.89
C PRO A 263 -0.71 15.90 -8.35
N ILE A 264 -0.03 15.16 -9.23
CA ILE A 264 -0.45 15.04 -10.63
C ILE A 264 -1.77 14.27 -10.76
N THR A 265 -1.99 13.26 -9.92
CA THR A 265 -3.26 12.54 -9.91
C THR A 265 -4.41 13.47 -9.53
N MET A 266 -4.22 14.35 -8.54
CA MET A 266 -5.20 15.34 -8.13
C MET A 266 -5.48 16.34 -9.27
N GLU A 267 -4.45 16.97 -9.83
CA GLU A 267 -4.54 17.88 -10.95
C GLU A 267 -5.32 17.27 -12.13
N ARG A 268 -4.94 16.04 -12.54
CA ARG A 268 -5.62 15.36 -13.67
C ARG A 268 -7.06 14.99 -13.35
N CYS A 269 -7.38 14.61 -12.11
CA CYS A 269 -8.75 14.34 -11.70
C CYS A 269 -9.61 15.61 -11.70
N GLU A 270 -9.06 16.74 -11.28
CA GLU A 270 -9.78 18.01 -11.20
C GLU A 270 -9.95 18.65 -12.57
N GLU A 271 -8.88 18.82 -13.32
CA GLU A 271 -8.88 19.57 -14.58
C GLU A 271 -9.43 18.77 -15.76
N GLU A 272 -9.11 17.48 -15.86
CA GLU A 272 -9.48 16.68 -17.03
C GLU A 272 -10.69 15.76 -16.80
N LEU A 273 -10.89 15.30 -15.56
CA LEU A 273 -11.98 14.38 -15.26
C LEU A 273 -13.15 15.06 -14.54
N GLY A 274 -13.01 16.35 -14.18
CA GLY A 274 -14.08 17.15 -13.59
C GLY A 274 -14.45 16.75 -12.16
N VAL A 275 -13.51 16.16 -11.41
CA VAL A 275 -13.69 15.85 -9.99
C VAL A 275 -13.54 17.14 -9.21
N SER A 276 -14.44 17.40 -8.25
CA SER A 276 -14.31 18.59 -7.40
C SER A 276 -13.10 18.50 -6.48
N GLU A 277 -12.41 19.62 -6.24
CA GLU A 277 -11.26 19.74 -5.35
C GLU A 277 -11.54 19.16 -3.96
N GLU A 278 -12.75 19.38 -3.40
CA GLU A 278 -13.16 18.83 -2.10
C GLU A 278 -13.14 17.30 -2.07
N VAL A 279 -13.46 16.64 -3.19
CA VAL A 279 -13.46 15.16 -3.28
C VAL A 279 -12.06 14.66 -3.56
N SER A 280 -11.32 15.29 -4.48
CA SER A 280 -9.97 14.86 -4.85
C SER A 280 -9.01 14.99 -3.68
N SER A 281 -9.02 16.12 -2.98
CA SER A 281 -8.14 16.39 -1.83
C SER A 281 -8.37 15.45 -0.62
N PHE A 282 -9.54 14.84 -0.52
CA PHE A 282 -9.83 13.86 0.53
C PHE A 282 -9.63 12.41 0.06
N VAL A 283 -10.26 12.05 -1.06
CA VAL A 283 -10.33 10.65 -1.50
C VAL A 283 -8.97 10.15 -1.99
N LEU A 284 -8.23 10.98 -2.77
CA LEU A 284 -6.98 10.52 -3.39
C LEU A 284 -5.85 10.29 -2.37
N PRO A 285 -5.59 11.19 -1.39
CA PRO A 285 -4.60 10.91 -0.33
C PRO A 285 -4.99 9.70 0.53
N LEU A 286 -6.27 9.58 0.86
CA LEU A 286 -6.79 8.42 1.59
C LEU A 286 -6.58 7.13 0.79
N GLY A 287 -6.86 7.15 -0.52
CA GLY A 287 -6.64 6.03 -1.42
C GLY A 287 -5.17 5.65 -1.54
N ALA A 288 -4.30 6.63 -1.74
CA ALA A 288 -2.86 6.41 -1.83
C ALA A 288 -2.24 5.81 -0.55
N THR A 289 -2.98 5.82 0.57
CA THR A 289 -2.50 5.32 1.86
C THR A 289 -3.20 4.02 2.29
N ILE A 290 -4.53 3.94 2.16
CA ILE A 290 -5.34 2.84 2.69
C ILE A 290 -5.69 1.81 1.62
N ASN A 291 -5.84 2.23 0.39
CA ASN A 291 -6.31 1.39 -0.72
C ASN A 291 -5.30 1.39 -1.87
N MET A 292 -4.05 1.04 -1.54
CA MET A 292 -2.98 0.87 -2.52
C MET A 292 -3.15 -0.42 -3.31
#